data_c3b30152427432e6d798967b2daf58e9
#
_entry.id   c3b30152427432e6d798967b2daf58e9
#
_cell.length_a   1.000
_cell.length_b   1.000
_cell.length_c   1.000
_cell.angle_alpha   90.00
_cell.angle_beta   90.00
_cell.angle_gamma   90.00
#
_symmetry.space_group_name_H-M   'P 1'
#
loop_
_entity.id
_entity.type
_entity.pdbx_description
1 polymer ?
#
loop_
_entity_poly.entity_id
_entity_poly.type
_entity_poly.pdbx_seq_one_letter_code
_entity_poly.pdbx_strand_id
1 'polypeptide(L)'
;NMTPEYYANLYRRYQTYVRHYQDSAPIQKICGGPNAGDDNWTKKVLETCFASPAPEDAHGFMDGLSMHYYTVPGESWMNKGSATEFTTDGWYQALGKALHMDDLIKKHGAILDQYDPEKKIGLMVDEWGNWHEVEPGTNPGFLYQQNTMRDALVAAVTLNIFNKHCDRVKMACIAQLINVLQSVILTEGEKMILTPTYHIFHMYKYHQDAELLRSDLTGVDTIQNGEFSIPALQESVSVQKDGTITVTLANLSAEQSYP
;
A
#
# COMPACT_ATOMS: atom_id res chain seq x y z
N ASN A 1 -4.56 -6.02 -23.73
CA ASN A 1 -4.20 -4.67 -23.32
C ASN A 1 -5.36 -3.72 -23.57
N MET A 2 -5.60 -2.83 -22.63
CA MET A 2 -6.74 -1.90 -22.64
C MET A 2 -6.17 -0.48 -22.45
N THR A 3 -6.70 0.50 -23.19
CA THR A 3 -6.33 1.90 -22.92
C THR A 3 -7.13 2.44 -21.73
N PRO A 4 -6.62 3.43 -21.02
CA PRO A 4 -7.33 4.01 -19.88
C PRO A 4 -8.68 4.63 -20.27
N GLU A 5 -8.79 5.22 -21.46
CA GLU A 5 -10.04 5.78 -21.96
C GLU A 5 -11.08 4.69 -22.26
N TYR A 6 -10.65 3.56 -22.86
CA TYR A 6 -11.55 2.43 -23.13
C TYR A 6 -12.03 1.83 -21.80
N TYR A 7 -11.12 1.61 -20.86
CA TYR A 7 -11.44 1.12 -19.52
C TYR A 7 -12.45 2.04 -18.81
N ALA A 8 -12.18 3.36 -18.78
CA ALA A 8 -13.02 4.33 -18.12
C ALA A 8 -14.44 4.37 -18.72
N ASN A 9 -14.56 4.26 -20.07
CA ASN A 9 -15.87 4.18 -20.72
C ASN A 9 -16.62 2.90 -20.35
N LEU A 10 -15.93 1.76 -20.20
CA LEU A 10 -16.55 0.53 -19.71
C LEU A 10 -16.95 0.67 -18.25
N TYR A 11 -16.08 1.21 -17.39
CA TYR A 11 -16.38 1.47 -15.99
C TYR A 11 -17.65 2.33 -15.84
N ARG A 12 -17.73 3.47 -16.53
CA ARG A 12 -18.91 4.34 -16.55
C ARG A 12 -20.18 3.58 -16.89
N ARG A 13 -20.10 2.68 -17.86
CA ARG A 13 -21.25 1.87 -18.29
C ARG A 13 -21.62 0.82 -17.24
N TYR A 14 -20.65 0.04 -16.78
CA TYR A 14 -20.94 -1.10 -15.89
C TYR A 14 -21.30 -0.69 -14.48
N GLN A 15 -20.72 0.38 -13.93
CA GLN A 15 -21.04 0.84 -12.59
C GLN A 15 -22.53 1.24 -12.43
N THR A 16 -23.22 1.60 -13.52
CA THR A 16 -24.66 1.93 -13.48
C THR A 16 -25.54 0.72 -13.19
N TYR A 17 -25.04 -0.50 -13.39
CA TYR A 17 -25.76 -1.73 -13.09
C TYR A 17 -25.57 -2.17 -11.63
N VAL A 18 -24.63 -1.58 -10.91
CA VAL A 18 -24.41 -1.88 -9.50
C VAL A 18 -25.53 -1.23 -8.69
N ARG A 19 -26.34 -2.05 -8.03
CA ARG A 19 -27.52 -1.60 -7.26
C ARG A 19 -27.28 -1.77 -5.78
N HIS A 20 -27.72 -0.76 -5.03
CA HIS A 20 -27.92 -0.91 -3.60
C HIS A 20 -29.28 -1.58 -3.35
N TYR A 21 -29.30 -2.63 -2.54
CA TYR A 21 -30.54 -3.23 -2.10
C TYR A 21 -30.93 -2.62 -0.75
N GLN A 22 -32.21 -2.43 -0.55
CA GLN A 22 -32.75 -1.98 0.73
C GLN A 22 -32.28 -2.96 1.82
N ASP A 23 -31.83 -2.45 2.95
CA ASP A 23 -31.29 -3.21 4.09
C ASP A 23 -29.89 -3.82 3.90
N SER A 24 -29.20 -3.56 2.79
CA SER A 24 -27.79 -3.92 2.63
C SER A 24 -26.84 -2.77 3.02
N ALA A 25 -25.64 -3.12 3.45
CA ALA A 25 -24.58 -2.13 3.60
C ALA A 25 -24.31 -1.45 2.25
N PRO A 26 -23.94 -0.15 2.23
CA PRO A 26 -23.60 0.54 0.99
C PRO A 26 -22.46 -0.17 0.26
N ILE A 27 -22.63 -0.40 -1.05
CA ILE A 27 -21.59 -0.97 -1.90
C ILE A 27 -20.68 0.17 -2.34
N GLN A 28 -19.38 0.00 -2.11
CA GLN A 28 -18.37 0.92 -2.62
C GLN A 28 -17.95 0.50 -4.03
N LYS A 29 -17.92 1.46 -4.95
CA LYS A 29 -17.52 1.27 -6.34
C LYS A 29 -16.06 1.68 -6.50
N ILE A 30 -15.19 0.70 -6.67
CA ILE A 30 -13.76 0.93 -6.85
C ILE A 30 -13.43 0.87 -8.34
N CYS A 31 -12.91 1.96 -8.86
CA CYS A 31 -12.42 2.05 -10.23
C CYS A 31 -10.99 1.53 -10.30
N GLY A 32 -10.66 0.71 -11.30
CA GLY A 32 -9.30 0.22 -11.53
C GLY A 32 -8.34 1.36 -11.86
N GLY A 33 -7.37 1.53 -11.01
CA GLY A 33 -6.40 2.60 -11.07
C GLY A 33 -5.03 2.17 -11.61
N PRO A 34 -3.97 2.92 -11.31
CA PRO A 34 -2.65 2.73 -11.88
C PRO A 34 -1.91 1.53 -11.27
N ASN A 35 -0.98 1.00 -12.05
CA ASN A 35 0.11 0.19 -11.53
C ASN A 35 1.30 1.12 -11.26
N ALA A 36 1.71 1.22 -9.99
CA ALA A 36 2.78 2.11 -9.54
C ALA A 36 2.64 3.54 -10.08
N GLY A 37 3.68 4.07 -10.73
CA GLY A 37 3.75 5.45 -11.19
C GLY A 37 3.09 5.73 -12.55
N ASP A 38 2.12 4.94 -13.00
CA ASP A 38 1.41 5.22 -14.25
C ASP A 38 0.42 6.40 -14.10
N ASP A 39 0.96 7.60 -14.08
CA ASP A 39 0.17 8.84 -13.99
C ASP A 39 -0.77 9.01 -15.17
N ASN A 40 -0.37 8.56 -16.35
CA ASN A 40 -1.20 8.69 -17.55
C ASN A 40 -2.50 7.90 -17.39
N TRP A 41 -2.41 6.69 -16.79
CA TRP A 41 -3.61 5.92 -16.49
C TRP A 41 -4.55 6.71 -15.59
N THR A 42 -4.06 7.20 -14.45
CA THR A 42 -4.87 7.97 -13.50
C THR A 42 -5.50 9.19 -14.13
N LYS A 43 -4.70 10.02 -14.84
CA LYS A 43 -5.20 11.21 -15.52
C LYS A 43 -6.30 10.89 -16.53
N LYS A 44 -6.06 9.91 -17.40
CA LYS A 44 -6.99 9.58 -18.49
C LYS A 44 -8.27 8.92 -17.99
N VAL A 45 -8.19 8.09 -16.96
CA VAL A 45 -9.37 7.49 -16.33
C VAL A 45 -10.24 8.58 -15.71
N LEU A 46 -9.66 9.46 -14.89
CA LEU A 46 -10.41 10.54 -14.24
C LEU A 46 -10.95 11.55 -15.27
N GLU A 47 -10.13 11.99 -16.24
CA GLU A 47 -10.56 12.86 -17.32
C GLU A 47 -11.79 12.29 -18.06
N THR A 48 -11.77 10.99 -18.38
CA THR A 48 -12.87 10.33 -19.08
C THR A 48 -14.09 10.15 -18.17
N CYS A 49 -13.90 9.76 -16.92
CA CYS A 49 -15.01 9.57 -15.99
C CYS A 49 -15.72 10.87 -15.64
N PHE A 50 -15.00 11.99 -15.53
CA PHE A 50 -15.52 13.30 -15.16
C PHE A 50 -15.67 14.27 -16.33
N ALA A 51 -15.55 13.81 -17.59
CA ALA A 51 -15.66 14.64 -18.79
C ALA A 51 -17.04 15.29 -19.01
N SER A 52 -18.08 14.82 -18.35
CA SER A 52 -19.44 15.37 -18.43
C SER A 52 -19.86 15.90 -17.07
N PRO A 53 -20.49 17.08 -16.98
CA PRO A 53 -21.08 17.60 -15.75
C PRO A 53 -22.37 16.81 -15.40
N ALA A 54 -22.26 15.49 -15.28
CA ALA A 54 -23.35 14.65 -14.83
C ALA A 54 -23.57 14.84 -13.32
N PRO A 55 -24.81 14.68 -12.81
CA PRO A 55 -25.07 14.62 -11.39
C PRO A 55 -24.17 13.58 -10.70
N GLU A 56 -23.86 13.78 -9.43
CA GLU A 56 -22.93 12.95 -8.63
C GLU A 56 -23.20 11.42 -8.69
N ASP A 57 -24.41 11.03 -9.04
CA ASP A 57 -24.92 9.65 -9.13
C ASP A 57 -24.98 9.11 -10.57
N ALA A 58 -24.54 9.85 -11.59
CA ALA A 58 -24.62 9.43 -12.99
C ALA A 58 -23.24 9.32 -13.65
N HIS A 59 -22.96 8.18 -14.22
CA HIS A 59 -22.01 7.95 -15.32
C HIS A 59 -20.50 8.09 -15.09
N GLY A 60 -19.98 7.89 -13.91
CA GLY A 60 -18.53 7.87 -13.73
C GLY A 60 -18.14 7.98 -12.28
N PHE A 61 -19.11 8.12 -11.41
CA PHE A 61 -18.89 8.20 -9.99
C PHE A 61 -18.19 6.93 -9.45
N MET A 62 -17.21 7.15 -8.61
CA MET A 62 -16.48 6.10 -7.91
C MET A 62 -16.30 6.51 -6.44
N ASP A 63 -16.31 5.53 -5.54
CA ASP A 63 -15.98 5.72 -4.14
C ASP A 63 -14.48 5.62 -3.90
N GLY A 64 -13.78 4.95 -4.81
CA GLY A 64 -12.33 4.78 -4.75
C GLY A 64 -11.68 4.52 -6.10
N LEU A 65 -10.40 4.83 -6.16
CA LEU A 65 -9.49 4.48 -7.24
C LEU A 65 -8.46 3.49 -6.70
N SER A 66 -8.33 2.31 -7.32
CA SER A 66 -7.35 1.32 -6.89
C SER A 66 -5.92 1.76 -7.25
N MET A 67 -4.93 1.25 -6.52
CA MET A 67 -3.52 1.43 -6.84
C MET A 67 -2.74 0.20 -6.39
N HIS A 68 -1.85 -0.29 -7.24
CA HIS A 68 -0.95 -1.39 -6.91
C HIS A 68 0.50 -0.89 -6.86
N TYR A 69 1.25 -1.32 -5.85
CA TYR A 69 2.68 -1.12 -5.82
C TYR A 69 3.38 -2.25 -5.06
N TYR A 70 4.27 -2.95 -5.75
CA TYR A 70 5.14 -3.95 -5.14
C TYR A 70 6.55 -3.40 -4.94
N THR A 71 7.06 -3.57 -3.74
CA THR A 71 8.47 -3.38 -3.43
C THR A 71 9.25 -4.56 -3.97
N VAL A 72 10.07 -4.32 -5.00
CA VAL A 72 10.95 -5.31 -5.62
C VAL A 72 12.39 -5.00 -5.22
N PRO A 73 12.97 -5.65 -4.20
CA PRO A 73 14.27 -5.27 -3.65
C PRO A 73 15.46 -5.47 -4.60
N GLY A 74 15.34 -6.37 -5.58
CA GLY A 74 16.37 -6.63 -6.58
C GLY A 74 16.51 -5.51 -7.61
N GLU A 75 17.33 -5.75 -8.62
CA GLU A 75 17.68 -4.76 -9.65
C GLU A 75 16.50 -4.43 -10.59
N SER A 76 15.62 -5.40 -10.81
CA SER A 76 14.52 -5.25 -11.77
C SER A 76 13.40 -6.26 -11.50
N TRP A 77 12.31 -6.11 -12.25
CA TRP A 77 11.21 -7.09 -12.25
C TRP A 77 11.65 -8.50 -12.67
N MET A 78 12.70 -8.62 -13.49
CA MET A 78 13.25 -9.91 -13.93
C MET A 78 14.33 -10.45 -12.99
N ASN A 79 14.79 -9.66 -12.04
CA ASN A 79 15.74 -10.01 -11.00
C ASN A 79 15.29 -9.34 -9.69
N LYS A 80 14.36 -10.00 -9.00
CA LYS A 80 13.72 -9.45 -7.81
C LYS A 80 14.55 -9.59 -6.53
N GLY A 81 15.59 -10.41 -6.57
CA GLY A 81 16.43 -10.72 -5.43
C GLY A 81 15.84 -11.78 -4.49
N SER A 82 16.71 -12.43 -3.75
CA SER A 82 16.34 -13.47 -2.78
C SER A 82 15.60 -12.88 -1.59
N ALA A 83 14.63 -13.63 -1.08
CA ALA A 83 13.94 -13.29 0.15
C ALA A 83 14.85 -13.42 1.39
N THR A 84 15.79 -14.38 1.38
CA THR A 84 16.64 -14.75 2.53
C THR A 84 18.11 -14.40 2.36
N GLU A 85 18.63 -14.46 1.13
CA GLU A 85 20.03 -14.18 0.83
C GLU A 85 20.22 -12.73 0.41
N PHE A 86 20.49 -11.84 1.35
CA PHE A 86 20.68 -10.41 1.10
C PHE A 86 21.72 -9.80 2.04
N THR A 87 22.35 -8.74 1.57
CA THR A 87 23.32 -7.93 2.31
C THR A 87 22.64 -6.76 3.03
N THR A 88 23.40 -6.00 3.82
CA THR A 88 22.95 -4.71 4.38
C THR A 88 22.47 -3.75 3.29
N ASP A 89 23.15 -3.73 2.13
CA ASP A 89 22.70 -2.97 0.98
C ASP A 89 21.33 -3.40 0.48
N GLY A 90 21.10 -4.71 0.34
CA GLY A 90 19.78 -5.26 -0.03
C GLY A 90 18.68 -5.00 1.01
N TRP A 91 19.05 -4.85 2.28
CA TRP A 91 18.14 -4.39 3.33
C TRP A 91 17.68 -2.95 3.07
N TYR A 92 18.62 -2.04 2.85
CA TYR A 92 18.30 -0.64 2.62
C TYR A 92 17.63 -0.39 1.26
N GLN A 93 17.97 -1.17 0.24
CA GLN A 93 17.25 -1.10 -1.05
C GLN A 93 15.76 -1.42 -0.89
N ALA A 94 15.42 -2.45 -0.13
CA ALA A 94 14.02 -2.77 0.12
C ALA A 94 13.30 -1.63 0.85
N LEU A 95 13.91 -1.07 1.89
CA LEU A 95 13.32 0.03 2.65
C LEU A 95 13.22 1.32 1.84
N GLY A 96 14.24 1.67 1.07
CA GLY A 96 14.22 2.84 0.19
C GLY A 96 13.10 2.73 -0.87
N LYS A 97 12.95 1.56 -1.48
CA LYS A 97 11.85 1.30 -2.43
C LYS A 97 10.48 1.30 -1.75
N ALA A 98 10.36 0.81 -0.50
CA ALA A 98 9.11 0.88 0.24
C ALA A 98 8.70 2.34 0.56
N LEU A 99 9.65 3.21 0.87
CA LEU A 99 9.41 4.63 1.10
C LEU A 99 8.84 5.34 -0.14
N HIS A 100 9.10 4.85 -1.35
CA HIS A 100 8.53 5.39 -2.59
C HIS A 100 6.99 5.33 -2.62
N MET A 101 6.35 4.52 -1.80
CA MET A 101 4.89 4.53 -1.64
C MET A 101 4.36 5.92 -1.27
N ASP A 102 5.10 6.68 -0.47
CA ASP A 102 4.74 8.06 -0.09
C ASP A 102 4.65 8.98 -1.32
N ASP A 103 5.63 8.88 -2.22
CA ASP A 103 5.64 9.66 -3.46
C ASP A 103 4.49 9.29 -4.39
N LEU A 104 4.18 7.98 -4.50
CA LEU A 104 3.08 7.49 -5.32
C LEU A 104 1.73 8.01 -4.82
N ILE A 105 1.49 7.93 -3.51
CA ILE A 105 0.25 8.43 -2.90
C ILE A 105 0.11 9.93 -3.11
N LYS A 106 1.17 10.71 -2.88
CA LYS A 106 1.16 12.16 -3.12
C LYS A 106 0.86 12.49 -4.58
N LYS A 107 1.48 11.77 -5.51
CA LYS A 107 1.37 12.01 -6.94
C LYS A 107 -0.03 11.70 -7.46
N HIS A 108 -0.55 10.50 -7.19
CA HIS A 108 -1.91 10.13 -7.58
C HIS A 108 -2.97 10.90 -6.81
N GLY A 109 -2.71 11.21 -5.52
CA GLY A 109 -3.57 12.08 -4.72
C GLY A 109 -3.70 13.48 -5.31
N ALA A 110 -2.58 14.09 -5.75
CA ALA A 110 -2.62 15.40 -6.39
C ALA A 110 -3.38 15.42 -7.74
N ILE A 111 -3.40 14.28 -8.45
CA ILE A 111 -4.23 14.15 -9.66
C ILE A 111 -5.72 14.02 -9.26
N LEU A 112 -6.03 13.21 -8.26
CA LEU A 112 -7.39 13.08 -7.72
C LEU A 112 -7.94 14.41 -7.20
N ASP A 113 -7.13 15.21 -6.51
CA ASP A 113 -7.54 16.51 -5.94
C ASP A 113 -8.04 17.51 -7.01
N GLN A 114 -7.67 17.34 -8.29
CA GLN A 114 -8.18 18.15 -9.39
C GLN A 114 -9.65 17.86 -9.71
N TYR A 115 -10.14 16.66 -9.41
CA TYR A 115 -11.49 16.21 -9.69
C TYR A 115 -12.33 16.07 -8.42
N ASP A 116 -11.69 15.85 -7.29
CA ASP A 116 -12.31 15.61 -5.99
C ASP A 116 -11.52 16.32 -4.86
N PRO A 117 -11.60 17.67 -4.81
CA PRO A 117 -10.89 18.47 -3.79
C PRO A 117 -11.39 18.20 -2.37
N GLU A 118 -12.61 17.69 -2.21
CA GLU A 118 -13.18 17.33 -0.89
C GLU A 118 -12.72 15.96 -0.40
N LYS A 119 -11.90 15.23 -1.19
CA LYS A 119 -11.32 13.93 -0.86
C LYS A 119 -12.36 12.84 -0.51
N LYS A 120 -13.48 12.84 -1.20
CA LYS A 120 -14.53 11.83 -1.10
C LYS A 120 -14.14 10.52 -1.75
N ILE A 121 -13.35 10.58 -2.85
CA ILE A 121 -12.82 9.41 -3.56
C ILE A 121 -11.58 8.91 -2.84
N GLY A 122 -11.66 7.71 -2.26
CA GLY A 122 -10.53 7.08 -1.60
C GLY A 122 -9.48 6.55 -2.58
N LEU A 123 -8.21 6.60 -2.20
CA LEU A 123 -7.17 5.80 -2.84
C LEU A 123 -7.16 4.43 -2.14
N MET A 124 -7.42 3.37 -2.91
CA MET A 124 -7.48 1.99 -2.43
C MET A 124 -6.21 1.27 -2.87
N VAL A 125 -5.26 1.13 -1.95
CA VAL A 125 -4.01 0.40 -2.23
C VAL A 125 -4.29 -1.08 -2.03
N ASP A 126 -4.98 -1.67 -2.98
CA ASP A 126 -5.55 -3.01 -2.89
C ASP A 126 -4.56 -4.14 -3.23
N GLU A 127 -3.35 -3.80 -3.71
CA GLU A 127 -2.20 -4.70 -3.75
C GLU A 127 -0.90 -3.97 -3.40
N TRP A 128 -0.19 -4.45 -2.37
CA TRP A 128 1.12 -3.96 -1.99
C TRP A 128 1.92 -5.02 -1.21
N GLY A 129 3.21 -4.81 -1.07
CA GLY A 129 4.11 -5.68 -0.32
C GLY A 129 5.41 -5.96 -1.07
N ASN A 130 6.27 -6.78 -0.46
CA ASN A 130 7.49 -7.26 -1.09
C ASN A 130 7.21 -8.37 -2.11
N TRP A 131 7.90 -8.30 -3.23
CA TRP A 131 7.91 -9.37 -4.21
C TRP A 131 9.36 -9.77 -4.50
N HIS A 132 9.77 -10.93 -3.96
CA HIS A 132 11.06 -11.55 -4.18
C HIS A 132 11.01 -12.64 -5.25
N GLU A 133 12.17 -13.21 -5.59
CA GLU A 133 12.20 -14.49 -6.30
C GLU A 133 11.54 -15.56 -5.43
N VAL A 134 10.92 -16.55 -6.08
CA VAL A 134 10.32 -17.68 -5.36
C VAL A 134 11.41 -18.52 -4.68
N GLU A 135 11.07 -19.12 -3.55
CA GLU A 135 12.02 -19.98 -2.85
C GLU A 135 12.45 -21.16 -3.72
N PRO A 136 13.77 -21.46 -3.80
CA PRO A 136 14.29 -22.58 -4.56
C PRO A 136 13.63 -23.89 -4.19
N GLY A 137 13.30 -24.70 -5.19
CA GLY A 137 12.66 -26.01 -5.01
C GLY A 137 11.14 -25.96 -4.81
N THR A 138 10.53 -24.78 -4.81
CA THR A 138 9.07 -24.62 -4.77
C THR A 138 8.49 -24.45 -6.18
N ASN A 139 7.16 -24.62 -6.32
CA ASN A 139 6.48 -24.35 -7.59
C ASN A 139 6.44 -22.84 -7.84
N PRO A 140 7.09 -22.33 -8.90
CA PRO A 140 7.16 -20.88 -9.16
C PRO A 140 5.79 -20.23 -9.39
N GLY A 141 4.78 -20.99 -9.83
CA GLY A 141 3.43 -20.48 -10.01
C GLY A 141 2.70 -20.17 -8.70
N PHE A 142 3.17 -20.68 -7.58
CA PHE A 142 2.57 -20.42 -6.27
C PHE A 142 3.16 -19.18 -5.58
N LEU A 143 4.20 -18.58 -6.13
CA LEU A 143 4.82 -17.35 -5.64
C LEU A 143 5.18 -17.39 -4.15
N TYR A 144 5.62 -18.56 -3.66
CA TYR A 144 6.07 -18.69 -2.28
C TYR A 144 7.44 -18.04 -2.11
N GLN A 145 7.56 -17.18 -1.11
CA GLN A 145 8.79 -16.57 -0.64
C GLN A 145 8.86 -16.60 0.89
N GLN A 146 10.05 -16.78 1.43
CA GLN A 146 10.27 -16.78 2.89
C GLN A 146 10.12 -15.35 3.43
N ASN A 147 9.27 -15.19 4.46
CA ASN A 147 9.10 -13.93 5.16
C ASN A 147 10.20 -13.70 6.19
N THR A 148 10.82 -12.52 6.21
CA THR A 148 11.92 -12.16 7.10
C THR A 148 11.62 -10.86 7.86
N MET A 149 12.54 -10.42 8.72
CA MET A 149 12.45 -9.13 9.42
C MET A 149 12.48 -7.94 8.45
N ARG A 150 13.15 -8.09 7.29
CA ARG A 150 13.13 -7.08 6.23
C ARG A 150 11.71 -6.84 5.71
N ASP A 151 10.95 -7.92 5.49
CA ASP A 151 9.55 -7.83 5.07
C ASP A 151 8.68 -7.17 6.14
N ALA A 152 8.91 -7.50 7.42
CA ALA A 152 8.22 -6.85 8.53
C ALA A 152 8.43 -5.33 8.53
N LEU A 153 9.68 -4.88 8.33
CA LEU A 153 9.95 -3.43 8.31
C LEU A 153 9.41 -2.74 7.05
N VAL A 154 9.42 -3.40 5.90
CA VAL A 154 8.71 -2.88 4.72
C VAL A 154 7.22 -2.71 5.01
N ALA A 155 6.59 -3.66 5.70
CA ALA A 155 5.20 -3.52 6.11
C ALA A 155 5.00 -2.38 7.11
N ALA A 156 5.89 -2.24 8.11
CA ALA A 156 5.82 -1.18 9.10
C ALA A 156 5.93 0.22 8.46
N VAL A 157 6.93 0.42 7.59
CA VAL A 157 7.12 1.67 6.83
C VAL A 157 5.88 2.00 6.00
N THR A 158 5.38 1.03 5.26
CA THR A 158 4.23 1.23 4.36
C THR A 158 2.97 1.55 5.15
N LEU A 159 2.71 0.87 6.26
CA LEU A 159 1.56 1.14 7.13
C LEU A 159 1.66 2.54 7.80
N ASN A 160 2.85 2.97 8.23
CA ASN A 160 3.05 4.34 8.73
C ASN A 160 2.72 5.38 7.65
N ILE A 161 3.13 5.13 6.39
CA ILE A 161 2.80 5.99 5.25
C ILE A 161 1.28 6.05 5.05
N PHE A 162 0.59 4.90 5.04
CA PHE A 162 -0.86 4.86 4.91
C PHE A 162 -1.58 5.62 6.02
N ASN A 163 -1.13 5.48 7.27
CA ASN A 163 -1.67 6.24 8.39
C ASN A 163 -1.52 7.74 8.17
N LYS A 164 -0.34 8.21 7.74
CA LYS A 164 -0.07 9.63 7.46
C LYS A 164 -0.90 10.19 6.30
N HIS A 165 -1.37 9.34 5.40
CA HIS A 165 -2.21 9.69 4.25
C HIS A 165 -3.66 9.22 4.38
N CYS A 166 -4.16 9.00 5.60
CA CYS A 166 -5.50 8.50 5.86
C CYS A 166 -6.63 9.42 5.36
N ASP A 167 -6.31 10.68 5.04
CA ASP A 167 -7.23 11.60 4.38
C ASP A 167 -7.58 11.14 2.95
N ARG A 168 -6.67 10.44 2.27
CA ARG A 168 -6.87 9.93 0.90
C ARG A 168 -6.85 8.41 0.84
N VAL A 169 -5.97 7.72 1.57
CA VAL A 169 -5.89 6.25 1.60
C VAL A 169 -7.00 5.70 2.51
N LYS A 170 -7.95 4.95 1.93
CA LYS A 170 -9.11 4.42 2.67
C LYS A 170 -9.09 2.90 2.83
N MET A 171 -8.29 2.21 2.04
CA MET A 171 -8.11 0.76 2.13
C MET A 171 -6.70 0.39 1.68
N ALA A 172 -6.12 -0.60 2.35
CA ALA A 172 -4.82 -1.16 1.97
C ALA A 172 -4.81 -2.67 2.21
N CYS A 173 -4.56 -3.45 1.15
CA CYS A 173 -4.56 -4.92 1.20
C CYS A 173 -3.17 -5.44 0.86
N ILE A 174 -2.49 -6.05 1.83
CA ILE A 174 -1.20 -6.68 1.58
C ILE A 174 -1.36 -7.92 0.68
N ALA A 175 -0.44 -8.16 -0.18
CA ALA A 175 -0.36 -9.37 -0.99
C ALA A 175 0.67 -10.35 -0.39
N GLN A 176 0.18 -11.46 0.28
CA GLN A 176 -1.21 -11.80 0.48
C GLN A 176 -1.41 -12.33 1.91
N LEU A 177 -2.62 -12.78 2.24
CA LEU A 177 -2.91 -13.26 3.59
C LEU A 177 -2.21 -14.58 3.91
N ILE A 178 -2.26 -15.57 3.00
CA ILE A 178 -1.78 -16.94 3.24
C ILE A 178 -0.91 -17.43 2.09
N ASN A 179 0.28 -17.94 2.42
CA ASN A 179 1.20 -18.73 1.58
C ASN A 179 1.75 -18.08 0.30
N VAL A 180 1.35 -16.88 -0.05
CA VAL A 180 1.71 -16.24 -1.33
C VAL A 180 2.39 -14.91 -1.06
N LEU A 181 3.49 -14.62 -1.77
CA LEU A 181 4.24 -13.37 -1.66
C LEU A 181 4.59 -13.01 -0.22
N GLN A 182 4.40 -11.78 0.20
CA GLN A 182 4.62 -11.36 1.59
C GLN A 182 3.48 -11.84 2.49
N SER A 183 3.37 -13.15 2.67
CA SER A 183 2.26 -13.72 3.45
C SER A 183 2.26 -13.29 4.90
N VAL A 184 1.07 -13.02 5.41
CA VAL A 184 0.84 -12.76 6.84
C VAL A 184 0.89 -14.06 7.64
N ILE A 185 0.38 -15.14 7.06
CA ILE A 185 0.30 -16.48 7.68
C ILE A 185 0.84 -17.51 6.71
N LEU A 186 1.59 -18.49 7.22
CA LEU A 186 2.00 -19.67 6.47
C LEU A 186 1.30 -20.91 7.04
N THR A 187 0.82 -21.77 6.14
CA THR A 187 0.15 -23.01 6.48
C THR A 187 0.69 -24.18 5.68
N GLU A 188 0.80 -25.34 6.30
CA GLU A 188 1.12 -26.62 5.66
C GLU A 188 0.38 -27.76 6.35
N GLY A 189 -0.62 -28.32 5.70
CA GLY A 189 -1.53 -29.30 6.31
C GLY A 189 -2.22 -28.71 7.54
N GLU A 190 -2.04 -29.34 8.69
CA GLU A 190 -2.60 -28.89 9.97
C GLU A 190 -1.74 -27.85 10.71
N LYS A 191 -0.56 -27.54 10.17
CA LYS A 191 0.39 -26.60 10.79
C LYS A 191 0.14 -25.18 10.32
N MET A 192 0.35 -24.22 11.21
CA MET A 192 0.27 -22.79 10.92
C MET A 192 1.38 -22.05 11.68
N ILE A 193 1.99 -21.08 11.03
CA ILE A 193 2.89 -20.09 11.64
C ILE A 193 2.47 -18.67 11.28
N LEU A 194 2.65 -17.78 12.24
CA LEU A 194 2.50 -16.34 12.09
C LEU A 194 3.85 -15.77 11.64
N THR A 195 3.87 -15.04 10.53
CA THR A 195 5.10 -14.47 9.98
C THR A 195 5.51 -13.18 10.72
N PRO A 196 6.75 -12.68 10.55
CA PRO A 196 7.12 -11.36 11.05
C PRO A 196 6.15 -10.24 10.59
N THR A 197 5.63 -10.33 9.38
CA THR A 197 4.60 -9.39 8.85
C THR A 197 3.30 -9.45 9.66
N TYR A 198 2.85 -10.64 10.12
CA TYR A 198 1.67 -10.74 11.00
C TYR A 198 1.82 -9.88 12.25
N HIS A 199 3.00 -9.95 12.88
CA HIS A 199 3.24 -9.21 14.13
C HIS A 199 3.19 -7.70 13.92
N ILE A 200 3.60 -7.21 12.76
CA ILE A 200 3.43 -5.79 12.40
C ILE A 200 1.94 -5.44 12.32
N PHE A 201 1.14 -6.19 11.57
CA PHE A 201 -0.30 -5.95 11.51
C PHE A 201 -0.96 -6.02 12.91
N HIS A 202 -0.54 -6.95 13.74
CA HIS A 202 -1.04 -7.09 15.10
C HIS A 202 -0.70 -5.86 15.97
N MET A 203 0.48 -5.27 15.83
CA MET A 203 0.85 -4.03 16.53
C MET A 203 0.10 -2.81 15.97
N TYR A 204 -0.10 -2.73 14.66
CA TYR A 204 -0.72 -1.59 13.98
C TYR A 204 -2.26 -1.56 14.07
N LYS A 205 -2.91 -2.64 14.50
CA LYS A 205 -4.38 -2.71 14.63
C LYS A 205 -4.99 -1.59 15.50
N TYR A 206 -4.22 -1.01 16.39
CA TYR A 206 -4.66 0.07 17.27
C TYR A 206 -4.76 1.43 16.58
N HIS A 207 -4.29 1.56 15.34
CA HIS A 207 -4.55 2.73 14.50
C HIS A 207 -5.90 2.62 13.77
N GLN A 208 -6.53 1.45 13.76
CA GLN A 208 -7.82 1.25 13.12
C GLN A 208 -8.89 2.11 13.80
N ASP A 209 -9.68 2.82 12.98
CA ASP A 209 -10.75 3.73 13.43
C ASP A 209 -10.31 4.85 14.41
N ALA A 210 -9.01 5.10 14.50
CA ALA A 210 -8.42 6.17 15.30
C ALA A 210 -8.27 7.46 14.47
N GLU A 211 -8.07 8.59 15.15
CA GLU A 211 -7.76 9.87 14.53
C GLU A 211 -6.24 10.07 14.45
N LEU A 212 -5.74 10.43 13.26
CA LEU A 212 -4.32 10.70 13.05
C LEU A 212 -3.89 11.94 13.86
N LEU A 213 -2.82 11.81 14.61
CA LEU A 213 -2.14 12.95 15.25
C LEU A 213 -0.90 13.32 14.43
N ARG A 214 -0.70 14.62 14.26
CA ARG A 214 0.55 15.11 13.68
C ARG A 214 1.72 14.74 14.57
N SER A 215 2.73 14.13 13.99
CA SER A 215 3.98 13.77 14.66
C SER A 215 5.17 14.14 13.79
N ASP A 216 6.24 14.58 14.44
CA ASP A 216 7.51 14.90 13.77
C ASP A 216 8.66 14.36 14.65
N LEU A 217 9.50 13.50 14.08
CA LEU A 217 10.74 13.05 14.73
C LEU A 217 11.85 14.07 14.47
N THR A 218 12.53 14.49 15.51
CA THR A 218 13.69 15.40 15.41
C THR A 218 14.96 14.71 15.84
N GLY A 219 16.10 15.07 15.24
CA GLY A 219 17.38 14.47 15.58
C GLY A 219 17.56 13.04 15.10
N VAL A 220 16.76 12.60 14.14
CA VAL A 220 16.87 11.28 13.52
C VAL A 220 17.93 11.29 12.43
N ASP A 221 18.84 10.33 12.49
CA ASP A 221 19.86 10.14 11.46
C ASP A 221 19.25 9.75 10.13
N THR A 222 19.93 10.12 9.05
CA THR A 222 19.60 9.71 7.69
C THR A 222 20.64 8.74 7.17
N ILE A 223 20.20 7.59 6.71
CA ILE A 223 21.03 6.55 6.13
C ILE A 223 21.05 6.75 4.61
N GLN A 224 22.23 6.91 4.03
CA GLN A 224 22.41 6.99 2.58
C GLN A 224 22.76 5.61 2.02
N ASN A 225 21.98 5.14 1.08
CA ASN A 225 22.22 3.88 0.37
C ASN A 225 21.95 4.04 -1.13
N GLY A 226 23.01 4.24 -1.92
CA GLY A 226 22.86 4.56 -3.33
C GLY A 226 22.05 5.85 -3.55
N GLU A 227 20.95 5.73 -4.26
CA GLU A 227 20.01 6.84 -4.50
C GLU A 227 19.02 7.09 -3.35
N PHE A 228 18.94 6.17 -2.39
CA PHE A 228 17.96 6.25 -1.29
C PHE A 228 18.49 7.05 -0.11
N SER A 229 17.64 7.93 0.40
CA SER A 229 17.81 8.67 1.64
C SER A 229 16.76 8.17 2.63
N ILE A 230 17.18 7.35 3.60
CA ILE A 230 16.28 6.57 4.47
C ILE A 230 16.36 7.17 5.88
N PRO A 231 15.26 7.62 6.48
CA PRO A 231 15.29 8.02 7.89
C PRO A 231 15.58 6.78 8.76
N ALA A 232 16.47 6.91 9.74
CA ALA A 232 16.79 5.79 10.62
C ALA A 232 15.59 5.35 11.48
N LEU A 233 14.68 6.28 11.76
CA LEU A 233 13.40 6.00 12.44
C LEU A 233 12.24 6.57 11.62
N GLN A 234 11.11 5.86 11.62
CA GLN A 234 9.86 6.32 11.01
C GLN A 234 8.69 5.97 11.94
N GLU A 235 7.71 6.86 12.03
CA GLU A 235 6.58 6.73 12.96
C GLU A 235 5.23 7.04 12.32
N SER A 236 4.18 6.64 13.03
CA SER A 236 2.85 7.25 12.95
C SER A 236 2.20 7.28 14.32
N VAL A 237 1.35 8.26 14.56
CA VAL A 237 0.69 8.47 15.85
C VAL A 237 -0.80 8.70 15.66
N SER A 238 -1.60 8.06 16.49
CA SER A 238 -3.05 8.25 16.45
C SER A 238 -3.65 8.26 17.85
N VAL A 239 -4.87 8.78 17.95
CA VAL A 239 -5.65 8.78 19.19
C VAL A 239 -6.99 8.09 18.98
N GLN A 240 -7.31 7.15 19.85
CA GLN A 240 -8.59 6.45 19.89
C GLN A 240 -9.67 7.36 20.53
N LYS A 241 -10.94 7.01 20.31
CA LYS A 241 -12.09 7.74 20.88
C LYS A 241 -12.09 7.80 22.40
N ASP A 242 -11.45 6.85 23.06
CA ASP A 242 -11.30 6.82 24.53
C ASP A 242 -10.09 7.64 25.05
N GLY A 243 -9.37 8.31 24.15
CA GLY A 243 -8.19 9.09 24.47
C GLY A 243 -6.88 8.31 24.49
N THR A 244 -6.90 7.01 24.21
CA THR A 244 -5.68 6.20 24.13
C THR A 244 -4.84 6.62 22.92
N ILE A 245 -3.59 7.00 23.16
CA ILE A 245 -2.63 7.37 22.11
C ILE A 245 -1.82 6.14 21.74
N THR A 246 -1.78 5.84 20.46
CA THR A 246 -0.94 4.80 19.87
C THR A 246 0.20 5.43 19.08
N VAL A 247 1.42 5.00 19.37
CA VAL A 247 2.64 5.37 18.63
C VAL A 247 3.24 4.09 18.06
N THR A 248 3.40 4.03 16.75
CA THR A 248 4.20 3.00 16.09
C THR A 248 5.51 3.63 15.64
N LEU A 249 6.61 2.98 16.00
CA LEU A 249 7.97 3.43 15.69
C LEU A 249 8.73 2.28 15.04
N ALA A 250 9.26 2.50 13.84
CA ALA A 250 10.08 1.55 13.12
C ALA A 250 11.53 2.01 13.09
N ASN A 251 12.44 1.20 13.62
CA ASN A 251 13.88 1.39 13.47
C ASN A 251 14.33 0.74 12.16
N LEU A 252 14.76 1.54 11.20
CA LEU A 252 15.17 1.11 9.87
C LEU A 252 16.67 0.85 9.76
N SER A 253 17.45 1.26 10.78
CA SER A 253 18.88 0.99 10.79
C SER A 253 19.17 -0.48 11.03
N ALA A 254 20.04 -1.06 10.20
CA ALA A 254 20.59 -2.40 10.42
C ALA A 254 21.73 -2.42 11.47
N GLU A 255 22.22 -1.25 11.88
CA GLU A 255 23.45 -1.13 12.68
C GLU A 255 23.23 -0.41 14.02
N GLN A 256 22.26 0.47 14.13
CA GLN A 256 22.06 1.32 15.29
C GLN A 256 20.78 0.93 16.05
N SER A 257 20.85 0.98 17.36
CA SER A 257 19.68 0.91 18.25
C SER A 257 19.41 2.31 18.83
N TYR A 258 18.14 2.66 18.95
CA TYR A 258 17.68 3.90 19.55
C TYR A 258 16.98 3.55 20.87
N PRO A 259 17.53 3.99 22.01
CA PRO A 259 16.97 3.73 23.33
C PRO A 259 15.67 4.49 23.61
#